data_8dca9547dd2bde9cf0a708bee99e0625
#
_entry.id   8dca9547dd2bde9cf0a708bee99e0625
#
_cell.length_a   1.000
_cell.length_b   1.000
_cell.length_c   1.000
_cell.angle_alpha   90.00
_cell.angle_beta   90.00
_cell.angle_gamma   90.00
#
_symmetry.space_group_name_H-M   'P 1'
#
loop_
_entity.id
_entity.type
_entity.pdbx_description
1 polymer ?
#
loop_
_entity_poly.entity_id
_entity_poly.type
_entity_poly.pdbx_seq_one_letter_code
_entity_poly.pdbx_strand_id
1 'polypeptide(L)'
;FQKQLIVDETTGSNVAMVFKDDEIIYKQVVNSEKKGDKNINDETIFPVWSMSKPITTVAMMTLFEDGLIDFNDNVSDYIPSFKNIKCKGKVDQIYDCENSLKIIHLMTHRSGYKYYNWKIYRLQSGEAMGRYISHEKYDNLENFFEDVAKEPLEYEPGTQYVYGINQAILGRIVEVVSKKS
;
A
#
# COMPACT_ATOMS: atom_id res chain seq x y z
N PHE A 1 12.73 21.22 -19.22
CA PHE A 1 12.40 20.66 -17.89
C PHE A 1 13.10 19.33 -17.64
N GLN A 2 12.82 18.23 -18.42
CA GLN A 2 13.41 16.90 -18.21
C GLN A 2 14.94 16.88 -18.20
N LYS A 3 15.59 17.59 -19.14
CA LYS A 3 17.05 17.73 -19.18
C LYS A 3 17.60 18.45 -17.94
N GLN A 4 16.86 19.44 -17.44
CA GLN A 4 17.27 20.18 -16.25
C GLN A 4 17.25 19.27 -15.01
N LEU A 5 16.28 18.37 -14.88
CA LEU A 5 16.24 17.37 -13.79
C LEU A 5 17.51 16.49 -13.76
N ILE A 6 18.05 16.15 -14.94
CA ILE A 6 19.30 15.39 -15.05
C ILE A 6 20.51 16.25 -14.65
N VAL A 7 20.53 17.51 -15.08
CA VAL A 7 21.61 18.46 -14.73
C VAL A 7 21.64 18.70 -13.23
N ASP A 8 20.47 18.90 -12.62
CA ASP A 8 20.30 19.16 -11.19
C ASP A 8 20.44 17.88 -10.32
N GLU A 9 20.78 16.75 -10.93
CA GLU A 9 20.90 15.44 -10.25
C GLU A 9 19.65 14.96 -9.52
N THR A 10 18.48 15.51 -9.86
CA THR A 10 17.20 15.10 -9.31
C THR A 10 16.77 13.74 -9.83
N THR A 11 17.06 13.45 -11.10
CA THR A 11 16.82 12.15 -11.74
C THR A 11 17.99 11.76 -12.62
N GLY A 12 18.11 10.46 -12.93
CA GLY A 12 18.87 9.96 -14.09
C GLY A 12 18.04 10.06 -15.38
N SER A 13 18.16 9.07 -16.26
CA SER A 13 17.31 8.95 -17.45
C SER A 13 15.83 8.98 -17.04
N ASN A 14 15.00 9.71 -17.77
CA ASN A 14 13.59 9.88 -17.41
C ASN A 14 12.69 9.93 -18.64
N VAL A 15 11.42 9.59 -18.45
CA VAL A 15 10.36 9.69 -19.45
C VAL A 15 9.21 10.54 -18.90
N ALA A 16 8.69 11.40 -19.76
CA ALA A 16 7.45 12.12 -19.47
C ALA A 16 6.41 11.80 -20.55
N MET A 17 5.16 11.64 -20.12
CA MET A 17 4.05 11.33 -20.99
C MET A 17 2.81 12.09 -20.52
N VAL A 18 2.06 12.66 -21.46
CA VAL A 18 0.79 13.34 -21.18
C VAL A 18 -0.29 12.72 -22.06
N PHE A 19 -1.37 12.33 -21.39
CA PHE A 19 -2.59 11.83 -22.04
C PHE A 19 -3.67 12.89 -21.99
N LYS A 20 -4.43 12.97 -23.05
CA LYS A 20 -5.66 13.76 -23.12
C LYS A 20 -6.62 13.09 -24.11
N ASP A 21 -7.88 12.94 -23.72
CA ASP A 21 -8.95 12.38 -24.56
C ASP A 21 -8.55 11.02 -25.19
N ASP A 22 -7.98 10.13 -24.36
CA ASP A 22 -7.48 8.80 -24.72
C ASP A 22 -6.28 8.78 -25.69
N GLU A 23 -5.68 9.94 -25.99
CA GLU A 23 -4.53 10.06 -26.86
C GLU A 23 -3.28 10.51 -26.09
N ILE A 24 -2.11 10.01 -26.54
CA ILE A 24 -0.83 10.51 -26.05
C ILE A 24 -0.52 11.80 -26.82
N ILE A 25 -0.70 12.95 -26.16
CA ILE A 25 -0.41 14.26 -26.76
C ILE A 25 1.04 14.71 -26.56
N TYR A 26 1.77 14.06 -25.68
CA TYR A 26 3.19 14.29 -25.44
C TYR A 26 3.85 13.02 -24.93
N LYS A 27 5.00 12.69 -25.49
CA LYS A 27 5.89 11.63 -24.99
C LYS A 27 7.33 12.00 -25.31
N GLN A 28 8.18 12.01 -24.30
CA GLN A 28 9.60 12.22 -24.48
C GLN A 28 10.41 11.37 -23.52
N VAL A 29 11.37 10.63 -24.06
CA VAL A 29 12.41 9.94 -23.33
C VAL A 29 13.68 10.80 -23.38
N VAL A 30 14.29 11.04 -22.23
CA VAL A 30 15.57 11.74 -22.12
C VAL A 30 16.55 10.87 -21.35
N ASN A 31 17.59 10.40 -22.02
CA ASN A 31 18.64 9.61 -21.41
C ASN A 31 19.72 10.51 -20.81
N SER A 32 20.21 10.12 -19.65
CA SER A 32 21.38 10.70 -19.01
C SER A 32 22.65 10.11 -19.65
N GLU A 33 23.62 10.96 -19.90
CA GLU A 33 24.97 10.53 -20.37
C GLU A 33 25.93 10.31 -19.19
N LYS A 34 25.46 10.40 -17.95
CA LYS A 34 26.28 10.25 -16.76
C LYS A 34 26.69 8.78 -16.57
N LYS A 35 27.94 8.59 -16.17
CA LYS A 35 28.49 7.26 -15.91
C LYS A 35 27.67 6.55 -14.79
N GLY A 36 27.14 5.38 -15.11
CA GLY A 36 26.37 4.56 -14.18
C GLY A 36 24.85 4.66 -14.36
N ASP A 37 24.36 5.68 -15.05
CA ASP A 37 22.95 5.77 -15.40
C ASP A 37 22.60 4.80 -16.53
N LYS A 38 21.42 4.19 -16.43
CA LYS A 38 20.90 3.30 -17.46
C LYS A 38 20.12 4.08 -18.50
N ASN A 39 20.33 3.77 -19.77
CA ASN A 39 19.45 4.23 -20.82
C ASN A 39 18.10 3.55 -20.70
N ILE A 40 17.05 4.30 -20.99
CA ILE A 40 15.66 3.85 -20.99
C ILE A 40 15.05 4.03 -22.38
N ASN A 41 14.03 3.26 -22.66
CA ASN A 41 13.26 3.29 -23.92
C ASN A 41 11.78 2.95 -23.62
N ASP A 42 10.99 2.77 -24.66
CA ASP A 42 9.56 2.49 -24.57
C ASP A 42 9.24 1.13 -23.94
N GLU A 43 10.17 0.21 -23.89
CA GLU A 43 10.03 -1.13 -23.31
C GLU A 43 10.55 -1.19 -21.87
N THR A 44 11.07 -0.08 -21.34
CA THR A 44 11.61 -0.05 -19.99
C THR A 44 10.51 -0.20 -18.96
N ILE A 45 10.66 -1.19 -18.09
CA ILE A 45 9.75 -1.44 -16.98
C ILE A 45 10.17 -0.60 -15.77
N PHE A 46 9.24 0.19 -15.25
CA PHE A 46 9.42 1.02 -14.07
C PHE A 46 8.62 0.48 -12.88
N PRO A 47 9.20 0.46 -11.67
CA PRO A 47 8.43 0.19 -10.47
C PRO A 47 7.48 1.36 -10.20
N VAL A 48 6.17 1.09 -10.16
CA VAL A 48 5.15 2.13 -9.97
C VAL A 48 4.85 2.43 -8.50
N TRP A 49 5.41 1.65 -7.56
CA TRP A 49 5.31 1.87 -6.12
C TRP A 49 3.87 2.14 -5.66
N SER A 50 3.65 3.22 -4.94
CA SER A 50 2.32 3.57 -4.42
C SER A 50 1.29 3.94 -5.48
N MET A 51 1.68 4.11 -6.73
CA MET A 51 0.73 4.23 -7.85
C MET A 51 -0.02 2.92 -8.15
N SER A 52 0.39 1.80 -7.57
CA SER A 52 -0.39 0.55 -7.57
C SER A 52 -1.69 0.66 -6.77
N LYS A 53 -1.77 1.58 -5.80
CA LYS A 53 -2.94 1.72 -4.91
C LYS A 53 -4.25 2.07 -5.65
N PRO A 54 -4.27 3.00 -6.61
CA PRO A 54 -5.45 3.22 -7.44
C PRO A 54 -5.94 1.96 -8.15
N ILE A 55 -5.03 1.10 -8.61
CA ILE A 55 -5.38 -0.16 -9.30
C ILE A 55 -6.12 -1.09 -8.32
N THR A 56 -5.59 -1.28 -7.11
CA THR A 56 -6.26 -2.09 -6.07
C THR A 56 -7.62 -1.47 -5.70
N THR A 57 -7.69 -0.14 -5.61
CA THR A 57 -8.94 0.56 -5.33
C THR A 57 -9.98 0.32 -6.43
N VAL A 58 -9.59 0.38 -7.70
CA VAL A 58 -10.48 0.08 -8.84
C VAL A 58 -10.97 -1.37 -8.77
N ALA A 59 -10.09 -2.33 -8.46
CA ALA A 59 -10.51 -3.73 -8.29
C ALA A 59 -11.56 -3.88 -7.17
N MET A 60 -11.41 -3.18 -6.05
CA MET A 60 -12.44 -3.16 -4.99
C MET A 60 -13.75 -2.52 -5.47
N MET A 61 -13.67 -1.44 -6.24
CA MET A 61 -14.86 -0.80 -6.83
C MET A 61 -15.62 -1.72 -7.78
N THR A 62 -14.89 -2.50 -8.58
CA THR A 62 -15.51 -3.52 -9.46
C THR A 62 -16.27 -4.58 -8.64
N LEU A 63 -15.68 -5.09 -7.56
CA LEU A 63 -16.36 -6.04 -6.68
C LEU A 63 -17.60 -5.44 -6.01
N PHE A 64 -17.55 -4.15 -5.66
CA PHE A 64 -18.70 -3.44 -5.11
C PHE A 64 -19.82 -3.27 -6.17
N GLU A 65 -19.49 -2.87 -7.39
CA GLU A 65 -20.45 -2.74 -8.50
C GLU A 65 -21.13 -4.07 -8.84
N ASP A 66 -20.39 -5.19 -8.72
CA ASP A 66 -20.92 -6.54 -8.90
C ASP A 66 -21.75 -7.04 -7.70
N GLY A 67 -21.87 -6.24 -6.64
CA GLY A 67 -22.63 -6.59 -5.42
C GLY A 67 -21.99 -7.71 -4.59
N LEU A 68 -20.69 -7.95 -4.75
CA LEU A 68 -19.96 -9.01 -4.05
C LEU A 68 -19.40 -8.56 -2.70
N ILE A 69 -19.32 -7.26 -2.48
CA ILE A 69 -18.88 -6.62 -1.23
C ILE A 69 -19.71 -5.35 -0.96
N ASP A 70 -19.76 -4.93 0.32
CA ASP A 70 -20.14 -3.57 0.71
C ASP A 70 -18.97 -2.90 1.45
N PHE A 71 -18.82 -1.59 1.28
CA PHE A 71 -17.73 -0.86 1.95
C PHE A 71 -17.89 -0.84 3.48
N ASN A 72 -19.08 -1.09 3.99
CA ASN A 72 -19.36 -1.23 5.41
C ASN A 72 -19.19 -2.65 5.95
N ASP A 73 -18.89 -3.63 5.09
CA ASP A 73 -18.62 -4.99 5.53
C ASP A 73 -17.40 -5.03 6.44
N ASN A 74 -17.42 -5.95 7.41
CA ASN A 74 -16.26 -6.17 8.25
C ASN A 74 -15.18 -6.92 7.47
N VAL A 75 -13.94 -6.51 7.62
CA VAL A 75 -12.79 -7.20 7.02
C VAL A 75 -12.73 -8.66 7.48
N SER A 76 -13.16 -8.94 8.71
CA SER A 76 -13.23 -10.29 9.27
C SER A 76 -14.19 -11.24 8.54
N ASP A 77 -15.13 -10.72 7.76
CA ASP A 77 -16.06 -11.55 6.98
C ASP A 77 -15.36 -12.20 5.80
N TYR A 78 -14.25 -11.60 5.33
CA TYR A 78 -13.39 -12.07 4.24
C TYR A 78 -12.08 -12.68 4.75
N ILE A 79 -11.50 -12.12 5.80
CA ILE A 79 -10.23 -12.53 6.39
C ILE A 79 -10.44 -12.76 7.89
N PRO A 80 -10.80 -13.98 8.33
CA PRO A 80 -11.22 -14.28 9.70
C PRO A 80 -10.22 -13.89 10.80
N SER A 81 -8.92 -13.86 10.48
CA SER A 81 -7.89 -13.45 11.44
C SER A 81 -8.06 -12.02 11.97
N PHE A 82 -8.79 -11.15 11.25
CA PHE A 82 -9.09 -9.79 11.70
C PHE A 82 -10.31 -9.67 12.64
N LYS A 83 -10.85 -10.79 13.13
CA LYS A 83 -12.03 -10.77 14.02
C LYS A 83 -11.74 -10.18 15.40
N ASN A 84 -10.57 -10.50 15.97
CA ASN A 84 -10.20 -10.14 17.35
C ASN A 84 -8.99 -9.21 17.36
N ILE A 85 -9.09 -8.09 16.64
CA ILE A 85 -8.04 -7.10 16.55
C ILE A 85 -7.84 -6.36 17.86
N LYS A 86 -6.59 -6.00 18.12
CA LYS A 86 -6.19 -5.22 19.29
C LYS A 86 -5.82 -3.80 18.90
N CYS A 87 -6.05 -2.88 19.82
CA CYS A 87 -5.69 -1.48 19.67
C CYS A 87 -4.69 -1.05 20.75
N LYS A 88 -3.86 -0.05 20.44
CA LYS A 88 -2.96 0.58 21.40
C LYS A 88 -3.68 1.69 22.15
N GLY A 89 -3.60 1.65 23.46
CA GLY A 89 -4.03 2.70 24.35
C GLY A 89 -2.88 3.63 24.74
N LYS A 90 -3.13 4.44 25.76
CA LYS A 90 -2.09 5.27 26.35
C LYS A 90 -1.05 4.39 27.08
N VAL A 91 0.24 4.78 26.99
CA VAL A 91 1.35 4.14 27.72
C VAL A 91 1.42 2.62 27.44
N ASP A 92 1.52 2.23 26.16
CA ASP A 92 1.69 0.84 25.70
C ASP A 92 0.62 -0.17 26.15
N GLN A 93 -0.49 0.31 26.68
CA GLN A 93 -1.65 -0.54 26.99
C GLN A 93 -2.25 -1.10 25.69
N ILE A 94 -2.48 -2.41 25.65
CA ILE A 94 -3.14 -3.09 24.53
C ILE A 94 -4.52 -3.55 25.02
N TYR A 95 -5.55 -3.27 24.23
CA TYR A 95 -6.93 -3.62 24.55
C TYR A 95 -7.66 -4.14 23.29
N ASP A 96 -8.79 -4.77 23.46
CA ASP A 96 -9.67 -5.16 22.35
C ASP A 96 -10.26 -3.90 21.71
N CYS A 97 -10.11 -3.74 20.38
CA CYS A 97 -10.68 -2.57 19.71
C CYS A 97 -12.21 -2.56 19.89
N GLU A 98 -12.76 -1.39 20.15
CA GLU A 98 -14.21 -1.18 20.27
C GLU A 98 -14.91 -1.17 18.91
N ASN A 99 -14.19 -0.64 17.89
CA ASN A 99 -14.71 -0.55 16.53
C ASN A 99 -14.28 -1.76 15.68
N SER A 100 -15.23 -2.34 14.94
CA SER A 100 -14.88 -3.31 13.89
C SER A 100 -14.09 -2.67 12.77
N LEU A 101 -13.12 -3.40 12.24
CA LEU A 101 -12.40 -2.99 11.04
C LEU A 101 -13.26 -3.24 9.80
N LYS A 102 -13.62 -2.16 9.09
CA LYS A 102 -14.44 -2.20 7.87
C LYS A 102 -13.61 -1.95 6.63
N ILE A 103 -14.12 -2.39 5.46
CA ILE A 103 -13.48 -2.15 4.15
C ILE A 103 -13.24 -0.66 3.92
N ILE A 104 -14.21 0.20 4.22
CA ILE A 104 -14.07 1.65 4.08
C ILE A 104 -12.90 2.24 4.89
N HIS A 105 -12.56 1.65 6.03
CA HIS A 105 -11.43 2.09 6.82
C HIS A 105 -10.09 1.81 6.12
N LEU A 106 -10.00 0.69 5.39
CA LEU A 106 -8.84 0.37 4.55
C LEU A 106 -8.75 1.29 3.34
N MET A 107 -9.86 1.50 2.63
CA MET A 107 -9.95 2.38 1.45
C MET A 107 -9.51 3.80 1.75
N THR A 108 -9.77 4.29 2.96
CA THR A 108 -9.50 5.66 3.39
C THR A 108 -8.26 5.81 4.26
N HIS A 109 -7.44 4.76 4.40
CA HIS A 109 -6.28 4.73 5.31
C HIS A 109 -6.62 5.09 6.77
N ARG A 110 -7.76 4.62 7.25
CA ARG A 110 -8.24 4.83 8.63
C ARG A 110 -8.38 3.53 9.42
N SER A 111 -7.67 2.49 9.02
CA SER A 111 -7.68 1.20 9.70
C SER A 111 -6.94 1.18 11.04
N GLY A 112 -5.95 2.06 11.21
CA GLY A 112 -5.00 2.01 12.31
C GLY A 112 -3.75 1.17 12.02
N TYR A 113 -3.70 0.41 10.93
CA TYR A 113 -2.50 -0.28 10.50
C TYR A 113 -1.53 0.66 9.80
N LYS A 114 -0.27 0.67 10.26
CA LYS A 114 0.83 1.40 9.64
C LYS A 114 1.74 0.48 8.83
N TYR A 115 2.74 1.04 8.16
CA TYR A 115 3.85 0.25 7.63
C TYR A 115 4.75 -0.25 8.76
N TYR A 116 4.98 -1.56 8.81
CA TYR A 116 5.87 -2.18 9.79
C TYR A 116 7.31 -2.34 9.28
N ASN A 117 7.54 -2.00 8.02
CA ASN A 117 8.82 -2.20 7.34
C ASN A 117 9.64 -0.90 7.32
N TRP A 118 10.29 -0.56 8.42
CA TRP A 118 11.00 0.71 8.54
C TRP A 118 12.51 0.56 8.73
N LYS A 119 13.15 -0.33 7.97
CA LYS A 119 14.61 -0.38 7.91
C LYS A 119 15.24 1.00 7.63
N ILE A 120 14.56 1.80 6.79
CA ILE A 120 15.02 3.16 6.42
C ILE A 120 14.93 4.12 7.61
N TYR A 121 13.85 4.08 8.38
CA TYR A 121 13.69 4.95 9.56
C TYR A 121 14.60 4.54 10.72
N ARG A 122 14.91 3.26 10.86
CA ARG A 122 15.87 2.78 11.86
C ARG A 122 17.27 3.32 11.61
N LEU A 123 17.67 3.52 10.36
CA LEU A 123 18.98 4.08 10.01
C LEU A 123 19.07 5.59 10.31
N GLN A 124 17.94 6.29 10.30
CA GLN A 124 17.90 7.74 10.54
C GLN A 124 17.72 8.10 12.02
N SER A 125 16.95 7.31 12.78
CA SER A 125 16.61 7.62 14.18
C SER A 125 17.43 6.85 15.22
N GLY A 126 18.12 5.78 14.84
CA GLY A 126 18.86 4.91 15.77
C GLY A 126 17.99 4.05 16.68
N GLU A 127 16.67 4.24 16.68
CA GLU A 127 15.74 3.52 17.53
C GLU A 127 15.09 2.33 16.82
N ALA A 128 14.88 1.23 17.57
CA ALA A 128 14.16 0.06 17.09
C ALA A 128 12.64 0.35 17.12
N MET A 129 12.12 0.92 16.06
CA MET A 129 10.68 1.17 15.93
C MET A 129 9.94 -0.08 15.47
N GLY A 130 9.29 -0.74 16.40
CA GLY A 130 8.32 -1.80 16.15
C GLY A 130 8.90 -3.13 15.66
N ARG A 131 8.07 -4.16 15.69
CA ARG A 131 8.38 -5.48 15.14
C ARG A 131 8.43 -5.40 13.62
N TYR A 132 9.54 -5.81 13.03
CA TYR A 132 9.70 -5.89 11.58
C TYR A 132 8.97 -7.11 11.05
N ILE A 133 7.89 -6.90 10.32
CA ILE A 133 7.23 -7.94 9.53
C ILE A 133 7.74 -7.81 8.09
N SER A 134 8.62 -8.71 7.69
CA SER A 134 9.13 -8.77 6.33
C SER A 134 8.22 -9.63 5.48
N HIS A 135 7.64 -9.06 4.41
CA HIS A 135 6.87 -9.80 3.43
C HIS A 135 7.67 -10.91 2.74
N GLU A 136 8.99 -10.79 2.68
CA GLU A 136 9.91 -11.79 2.11
C GLU A 136 9.90 -13.15 2.85
N LYS A 137 9.28 -13.21 4.04
CA LYS A 137 9.13 -14.44 4.83
C LYS A 137 7.85 -15.21 4.50
N TYR A 138 6.99 -14.66 3.66
CA TYR A 138 5.67 -15.20 3.41
C TYR A 138 5.50 -15.56 1.94
N ASP A 139 5.01 -16.75 1.68
CA ASP A 139 4.78 -17.26 0.33
C ASP A 139 3.54 -16.63 -0.33
N ASN A 140 2.63 -16.09 0.48
CA ASN A 140 1.37 -15.50 0.00
C ASN A 140 0.82 -14.45 0.98
N LEU A 141 -0.19 -13.70 0.56
CA LEU A 141 -0.84 -12.67 1.37
C LEU A 141 -1.62 -13.27 2.56
N GLU A 142 -2.15 -14.47 2.45
CA GLU A 142 -2.89 -15.13 3.52
C GLU A 142 -2.03 -15.29 4.76
N ASN A 143 -0.90 -15.97 4.64
CA ASN A 143 0.03 -16.19 5.74
C ASN A 143 0.58 -14.88 6.30
N PHE A 144 0.82 -13.90 5.43
CA PHE A 144 1.25 -12.57 5.84
C PHE A 144 0.22 -11.89 6.75
N PHE A 145 -1.06 -11.91 6.35
CA PHE A 145 -2.10 -11.22 7.11
C PHE A 145 -2.56 -11.98 8.36
N GLU A 146 -2.33 -13.27 8.46
CA GLU A 146 -2.50 -13.99 9.74
C GLU A 146 -1.55 -13.45 10.81
N ASP A 147 -0.35 -13.05 10.45
CA ASP A 147 0.59 -12.44 11.39
C ASP A 147 0.33 -10.94 11.60
N VAL A 148 -0.02 -10.21 10.55
CA VAL A 148 -0.39 -8.79 10.65
C VAL A 148 -1.58 -8.58 11.57
N ALA A 149 -2.58 -9.44 11.53
CA ALA A 149 -3.77 -9.35 12.38
C ALA A 149 -3.48 -9.49 13.89
N LYS A 150 -2.32 -10.05 14.26
CA LYS A 150 -1.86 -10.16 15.65
C LYS A 150 -1.22 -8.87 16.17
N GLU A 151 -0.81 -7.97 15.26
CA GLU A 151 -0.21 -6.70 15.64
C GLU A 151 -1.29 -5.69 16.03
N PRO A 152 -1.12 -4.96 17.14
CA PRO A 152 -2.12 -4.00 17.56
C PRO A 152 -2.15 -2.78 16.65
N LEU A 153 -3.35 -2.28 16.40
CA LEU A 153 -3.59 -1.04 15.67
C LEU A 153 -3.07 0.17 16.45
N GLU A 154 -2.58 1.16 15.77
CA GLU A 154 -2.14 2.43 16.41
C GLU A 154 -3.33 3.24 16.96
N TYR A 155 -4.52 3.06 16.37
CA TYR A 155 -5.76 3.77 16.71
C TYR A 155 -6.96 2.88 16.42
N GLU A 156 -8.09 3.19 17.06
CA GLU A 156 -9.38 2.59 16.75
C GLU A 156 -9.72 2.73 15.25
N PRO A 157 -10.20 1.67 14.59
CA PRO A 157 -10.63 1.73 13.21
C PRO A 157 -11.61 2.88 12.96
N GLY A 158 -11.40 3.62 11.90
CA GLY A 158 -12.25 4.73 11.49
C GLY A 158 -11.94 6.08 12.16
N THR A 159 -11.10 6.14 13.20
CA THR A 159 -10.90 7.37 13.98
C THR A 159 -9.84 8.31 13.41
N GLN A 160 -8.73 7.78 12.92
CA GLN A 160 -7.60 8.59 12.48
C GLN A 160 -7.02 8.07 11.16
N TYR A 161 -6.41 8.97 10.40
CA TYR A 161 -5.68 8.64 9.18
C TYR A 161 -4.27 8.12 9.52
N VAL A 162 -3.94 6.93 9.03
CA VAL A 162 -2.59 6.36 9.10
C VAL A 162 -2.25 5.71 7.77
N TYR A 163 -1.33 6.33 7.03
CA TYR A 163 -0.84 5.75 5.80
C TYR A 163 -0.04 4.47 6.08
N GLY A 164 -0.48 3.35 5.53
CA GLY A 164 0.11 2.04 5.83
C GLY A 164 -0.26 0.95 4.84
N ILE A 165 -0.26 -0.29 5.31
CA ILE A 165 -0.45 -1.51 4.51
C ILE A 165 -1.90 -1.75 4.04
N ASN A 166 -2.79 -0.81 4.22
CA ASN A 166 -4.22 -0.93 3.94
C ASN A 166 -4.53 -1.54 2.57
N GLN A 167 -3.83 -1.07 1.52
CA GLN A 167 -4.07 -1.55 0.16
C GLN A 167 -3.66 -3.01 -0.05
N ALA A 168 -2.69 -3.50 0.69
CA ALA A 168 -2.32 -4.91 0.64
C ALA A 168 -3.41 -5.79 1.29
N ILE A 169 -4.05 -5.32 2.38
CA ILE A 169 -5.21 -6.01 2.97
C ILE A 169 -6.39 -6.03 1.98
N LEU A 170 -6.65 -4.91 1.28
CA LEU A 170 -7.66 -4.87 0.21
C LEU A 170 -7.32 -5.86 -0.92
N GLY A 171 -6.05 -5.98 -1.30
CA GLY A 171 -5.60 -6.98 -2.27
C GLY A 171 -5.96 -8.41 -1.83
N ARG A 172 -5.79 -8.74 -0.54
CA ARG A 172 -6.22 -10.05 -0.04
C ARG A 172 -7.74 -10.23 -0.10
N ILE A 173 -8.53 -9.21 0.16
CA ILE A 173 -9.99 -9.27 -0.01
C ILE A 173 -10.34 -9.55 -1.48
N VAL A 174 -9.65 -8.88 -2.42
CA VAL A 174 -9.82 -9.15 -3.86
C VAL A 174 -9.55 -10.61 -4.18
N GLU A 175 -8.44 -11.20 -3.68
CA GLU A 175 -8.12 -12.62 -3.88
C GLU A 175 -9.24 -13.54 -3.34
N VAL A 176 -9.71 -13.28 -2.11
CA VAL A 176 -10.73 -14.10 -1.45
C VAL A 176 -12.05 -14.08 -2.22
N VAL A 177 -12.49 -12.90 -2.62
CA VAL A 177 -13.80 -12.72 -3.30
C VAL A 177 -13.75 -13.17 -4.75
N SER A 178 -12.69 -12.81 -5.48
CA SER A 178 -12.54 -13.19 -6.89
C SER A 178 -12.10 -14.64 -7.10
N LYS A 179 -11.54 -15.29 -6.06
CA LYS A 179 -10.90 -16.62 -6.12
C LYS A 179 -9.73 -16.67 -7.11
N LYS A 180 -9.05 -15.55 -7.31
CA LYS A 180 -7.86 -15.40 -8.15
C LYS A 180 -6.71 -14.86 -7.28
N SER A 181 -5.52 -15.39 -7.50
CA SER A 181 -4.26 -14.89 -6.92
C SER A 181 -3.63 -13.82 -7.80
#